data_66bf924bf2c6417c02ea37439451b675
#
_entry.id   66bf924bf2c6417c02ea37439451b675
#
_cell.length_a   1.000
_cell.length_b   1.000
_cell.length_c   1.000
_cell.angle_alpha   90.00
_cell.angle_beta   90.00
_cell.angle_gamma   90.00
#
_symmetry.space_group_name_H-M   'P 1'
#
loop_
_entity.id
_entity.type
_entity.pdbx_description
1 polymer ?
#
loop_
_entity_poly.entity_id
_entity_poly.type
_entity_poly.pdbx_seq_one_letter_code
_entity_poly.pdbx_strand_id
1 'polypeptide(L)'
;MNDFKIKLGAINGGENCFSFEIKDQFFEEFTLSDVEYANVTATALLDKEGDRLALTLTIDGKINKLLCDICTDEISVDITAETKVIIKTTDEDLVSTDEIFYVKTSENAIDLKQLIFELIILNLPKKRQHALSKDGSSGCNKEMIELVNKYTVKEEKSSDPRWDALKKLKIK
;
A
#
# COMPACT_ATOMS: atom_id res chain seq x y z
N MET A 1 -3.02 -23.06 -4.53
CA MET A 1 -3.57 -21.68 -4.54
C MET A 1 -3.79 -21.31 -3.10
N ASN A 2 -3.07 -20.29 -2.58
CA ASN A 2 -3.37 -19.77 -1.26
C ASN A 2 -4.72 -19.07 -1.35
N ASP A 3 -5.69 -19.61 -0.64
CA ASP A 3 -7.05 -19.05 -0.62
C ASP A 3 -7.08 -17.94 0.43
N PHE A 4 -7.10 -16.66 0.00
CA PHE A 4 -7.15 -15.47 0.88
C PHE A 4 -8.55 -15.27 1.47
N LYS A 5 -9.27 -16.38 1.69
CA LYS A 5 -10.64 -16.42 2.17
C LYS A 5 -10.72 -16.95 3.58
N ILE A 6 -11.44 -16.23 4.43
CA ILE A 6 -11.77 -16.64 5.79
C ILE A 6 -13.22 -17.12 5.82
N LYS A 7 -13.43 -18.38 6.12
CA LYS A 7 -14.79 -18.94 6.24
C LYS A 7 -15.51 -18.33 7.44
N LEU A 8 -16.71 -17.80 7.24
CA LEU A 8 -17.51 -17.21 8.33
C LEU A 8 -17.76 -18.20 9.47
N GLY A 9 -17.94 -19.48 9.14
CA GLY A 9 -18.12 -20.55 10.14
C GLY A 9 -16.86 -20.87 10.97
N ALA A 10 -15.68 -20.38 10.57
CA ALA A 10 -14.44 -20.54 11.35
C ALA A 10 -14.21 -19.40 12.35
N ILE A 11 -15.05 -18.36 12.34
CA ILE A 11 -14.93 -17.20 13.22
C ILE A 11 -15.72 -17.44 14.50
N ASN A 12 -15.01 -17.63 15.61
CA ASN A 12 -15.61 -17.76 16.94
C ASN A 12 -15.88 -16.38 17.56
N GLY A 13 -16.65 -16.33 18.65
CA GLY A 13 -16.79 -15.10 19.44
C GLY A 13 -15.46 -14.66 20.05
N GLY A 14 -15.19 -13.35 20.03
CA GLY A 14 -13.92 -12.75 20.43
C GLY A 14 -12.90 -12.70 19.29
N GLU A 15 -11.61 -12.67 19.64
CA GLU A 15 -10.50 -12.49 18.72
C GLU A 15 -10.15 -13.78 17.95
N ASN A 16 -10.01 -13.64 16.63
CA ASN A 16 -9.60 -14.71 15.71
C ASN A 16 -8.47 -14.17 14.83
N CYS A 17 -7.34 -14.86 14.76
CA CYS A 17 -6.17 -14.46 14.00
C CYS A 17 -5.91 -15.42 12.84
N PHE A 18 -5.74 -14.84 11.63
CA PHE A 18 -5.41 -15.57 10.41
C PHE A 18 -4.18 -14.94 9.75
N SER A 19 -3.29 -15.77 9.20
CA SER A 19 -2.08 -15.30 8.53
C SER A 19 -2.00 -15.83 7.11
N PHE A 20 -1.59 -14.99 6.18
CA PHE A 20 -1.46 -15.30 4.76
C PHE A 20 -0.07 -14.90 4.28
N GLU A 21 0.57 -15.79 3.54
CA GLU A 21 1.82 -15.48 2.84
C GLU A 21 1.51 -14.98 1.43
N ILE A 22 1.96 -13.77 1.12
CA ILE A 22 1.83 -13.12 -0.18
C ILE A 22 3.18 -13.25 -0.90
N LYS A 23 3.17 -13.96 -2.01
CA LYS A 23 4.31 -14.21 -2.90
C LYS A 23 3.98 -13.73 -4.32
N ASP A 24 4.94 -13.85 -5.21
CA ASP A 24 4.87 -13.40 -6.60
C ASP A 24 3.56 -13.78 -7.32
N GLN A 25 3.10 -15.01 -7.18
CA GLN A 25 1.86 -15.51 -7.78
C GLN A 25 0.59 -14.73 -7.38
N PHE A 26 0.62 -14.04 -6.25
CA PHE A 26 -0.52 -13.22 -5.80
C PHE A 26 -0.81 -12.09 -6.78
N PHE A 27 0.25 -11.47 -7.34
CA PHE A 27 0.15 -10.30 -8.20
C PHE A 27 -0.17 -10.65 -9.65
N GLU A 28 0.00 -11.89 -10.09
CA GLU A 28 -0.29 -12.34 -11.47
C GLU A 28 -1.76 -12.11 -11.88
N GLU A 29 -2.66 -12.09 -10.91
CA GLU A 29 -4.09 -11.84 -11.15
C GLU A 29 -4.44 -10.34 -11.27
N PHE A 30 -3.50 -9.45 -10.93
CA PHE A 30 -3.70 -7.99 -10.96
C PHE A 30 -2.92 -7.37 -12.13
N THR A 31 -3.56 -7.28 -13.28
CA THR A 31 -2.95 -6.91 -14.57
C THR A 31 -2.34 -5.49 -14.64
N LEU A 32 -2.64 -4.63 -13.67
CA LEU A 32 -2.13 -3.24 -13.60
C LEU A 32 -1.13 -3.04 -12.44
N SER A 33 -0.58 -4.11 -11.89
CA SER A 33 0.38 -4.01 -10.79
C SER A 33 1.80 -3.84 -11.32
N ASP A 34 2.51 -2.82 -10.81
CA ASP A 34 3.97 -2.68 -10.98
C ASP A 34 4.75 -3.64 -10.06
N VAL A 35 4.04 -4.34 -9.16
CA VAL A 35 4.64 -5.29 -8.22
C VAL A 35 4.54 -6.69 -8.81
N GLU A 36 5.69 -7.31 -9.03
CA GLU A 36 5.79 -8.69 -9.51
C GLU A 36 6.38 -9.63 -8.45
N TYR A 37 7.26 -9.11 -7.60
CA TYR A 37 8.01 -9.90 -6.64
C TYR A 37 7.80 -9.40 -5.22
N ALA A 38 7.21 -10.26 -4.40
CA ALA A 38 6.90 -9.93 -3.02
C ALA A 38 7.19 -11.08 -2.06
N ASN A 39 7.54 -10.71 -0.85
CA ASN A 39 7.58 -11.60 0.31
C ASN A 39 6.97 -10.85 1.48
N VAL A 40 5.65 -10.88 1.56
CA VAL A 40 4.84 -10.13 2.53
C VAL A 40 3.97 -11.11 3.30
N THR A 41 3.83 -10.88 4.60
CA THR A 41 2.87 -11.57 5.45
C THR A 41 1.71 -10.64 5.75
N ALA A 42 0.48 -11.08 5.47
CA ALA A 42 -0.73 -10.39 5.90
C ALA A 42 -1.33 -11.11 7.11
N THR A 43 -1.58 -10.38 8.17
CA THR A 43 -2.22 -10.87 9.39
C THR A 43 -3.58 -10.21 9.53
N ALA A 44 -4.64 -11.01 9.53
CA ALA A 44 -6.02 -10.59 9.72
C ALA A 44 -6.46 -10.94 11.14
N LEU A 45 -6.69 -9.94 11.96
CA LEU A 45 -7.27 -10.06 13.30
C LEU A 45 -8.76 -9.69 13.20
N LEU A 46 -9.62 -10.67 13.41
CA LEU A 46 -11.07 -10.52 13.40
C LEU A 46 -11.59 -10.56 14.84
N ASP A 47 -12.23 -9.49 15.25
CA ASP A 47 -12.91 -9.40 16.54
C ASP A 47 -14.42 -9.44 16.35
N LYS A 48 -15.05 -10.47 16.93
CA LYS A 48 -16.49 -10.73 16.83
C LYS A 48 -17.17 -10.52 18.16
N GLU A 49 -17.94 -9.44 18.24
CA GLU A 49 -18.79 -9.10 19.39
C GLU A 49 -20.28 -9.10 18.97
N GLY A 50 -20.98 -10.19 19.24
CA GLY A 50 -22.38 -10.36 18.79
C GLY A 50 -22.48 -10.30 17.26
N ASP A 51 -23.21 -9.32 16.75
CA ASP A 51 -23.38 -9.08 15.30
C ASP A 51 -22.30 -8.16 14.70
N ARG A 52 -21.46 -7.59 15.54
CA ARG A 52 -20.34 -6.75 15.10
C ARG A 52 -19.14 -7.61 14.77
N LEU A 53 -18.59 -7.45 13.58
CA LEU A 53 -17.36 -8.07 13.14
C LEU A 53 -16.37 -7.00 12.68
N ALA A 54 -15.31 -6.79 13.43
CA ALA A 54 -14.25 -5.84 13.11
C ALA A 54 -13.02 -6.60 12.60
N LEU A 55 -12.43 -6.12 11.52
CA LEU A 55 -11.18 -6.64 10.94
C LEU A 55 -10.08 -5.60 11.13
N THR A 56 -8.97 -6.01 11.71
CA THR A 56 -7.69 -5.32 11.62
C THR A 56 -6.78 -6.15 10.71
N LEU A 57 -6.42 -5.58 9.56
CA LEU A 57 -5.52 -6.22 8.60
C LEU A 57 -4.17 -5.52 8.63
N THR A 58 -3.12 -6.25 8.95
CA THR A 58 -1.74 -5.76 9.00
C THR A 58 -0.91 -6.49 7.95
N ILE A 59 -0.07 -5.77 7.23
CA ILE A 59 0.92 -6.34 6.31
C ILE A 59 2.32 -5.97 6.79
N ASP A 60 3.26 -6.91 6.65
CA ASP A 60 4.68 -6.71 6.93
C ASP A 60 5.52 -7.56 5.98
N GLY A 61 6.59 -6.97 5.41
CA GLY A 61 7.48 -7.69 4.53
C GLY A 61 8.26 -6.84 3.55
N LYS A 62 8.60 -7.42 2.41
CA LYS A 62 9.40 -6.78 1.35
C LYS A 62 8.77 -6.93 -0.01
N ILE A 63 8.83 -5.85 -0.77
CA ILE A 63 8.58 -5.84 -2.21
C ILE A 63 9.95 -5.75 -2.90
N ASN A 64 10.20 -6.67 -3.81
CA ASN A 64 11.48 -6.80 -4.49
C ASN A 64 11.37 -6.39 -5.96
N LYS A 65 12.53 -6.14 -6.58
CA LYS A 65 12.66 -5.80 -8.01
C LYS A 65 11.81 -4.62 -8.48
N LEU A 66 11.50 -3.69 -7.58
CA LEU A 66 10.97 -2.40 -8.01
C LEU A 66 12.06 -1.60 -8.71
N LEU A 67 11.69 -0.80 -9.70
CA LEU A 67 12.66 0.05 -10.39
C LEU A 67 12.89 1.35 -9.63
N CYS A 68 14.16 1.74 -9.51
CA CYS A 68 14.55 3.02 -8.95
C CYS A 68 14.17 4.17 -9.89
N ASP A 69 13.53 5.22 -9.38
CA ASP A 69 13.08 6.38 -10.17
C ASP A 69 14.24 7.21 -10.75
N ILE A 70 15.49 7.00 -10.28
CA ILE A 70 16.66 7.76 -10.73
C ILE A 70 17.49 6.96 -11.73
N CYS A 71 17.85 5.71 -11.39
CA CYS A 71 18.80 4.93 -12.19
C CYS A 71 18.18 3.71 -12.88
N THR A 72 16.89 3.45 -12.66
CA THR A 72 16.15 2.28 -13.18
C THR A 72 16.71 0.91 -12.77
N ASP A 73 17.71 0.86 -11.87
CA ASP A 73 18.18 -0.38 -11.29
C ASP A 73 17.17 -0.94 -10.29
N GLU A 74 17.20 -2.25 -10.07
CA GLU A 74 16.29 -2.91 -9.13
C GLU A 74 16.55 -2.51 -7.67
N ILE A 75 15.47 -2.24 -6.93
CA ILE A 75 15.50 -1.99 -5.49
C ILE A 75 14.53 -2.91 -4.76
N SER A 76 14.80 -3.14 -3.49
CA SER A 76 13.86 -3.77 -2.56
C SER A 76 13.41 -2.75 -1.52
N VAL A 77 12.13 -2.78 -1.19
CA VAL A 77 11.49 -1.84 -0.26
C VAL A 77 10.79 -2.62 0.84
N ASP A 78 11.05 -2.26 2.08
CA ASP A 78 10.30 -2.77 3.22
C ASP A 78 8.91 -2.09 3.24
N ILE A 79 7.87 -2.88 3.50
CA ILE A 79 6.50 -2.41 3.60
C ILE A 79 5.88 -2.88 4.91
N THR A 80 5.24 -1.96 5.61
CA THR A 80 4.43 -2.24 6.80
C THR A 80 3.24 -1.30 6.79
N ALA A 81 2.03 -1.86 6.89
CA ALA A 81 0.80 -1.07 6.93
C ALA A 81 -0.29 -1.78 7.71
N GLU A 82 -1.25 -1.01 8.19
CA GLU A 82 -2.44 -1.49 8.90
C GLU A 82 -3.69 -0.78 8.38
N THR A 83 -4.78 -1.52 8.25
CA THR A 83 -6.11 -0.96 8.04
C THR A 83 -7.14 -1.62 8.94
N LYS A 84 -8.19 -0.87 9.28
CA LYS A 84 -9.28 -1.34 10.14
C LYS A 84 -10.59 -1.10 9.45
N VAL A 85 -11.37 -2.15 9.26
CA VAL A 85 -12.69 -2.09 8.64
C VAL A 85 -13.72 -2.86 9.46
N ILE A 86 -14.98 -2.44 9.39
CA ILE A 86 -16.10 -3.19 9.96
C ILE A 86 -16.70 -4.04 8.84
N ILE A 87 -16.81 -5.33 9.07
CA ILE A 87 -17.43 -6.25 8.11
C ILE A 87 -18.95 -6.27 8.36
N LYS A 88 -19.71 -6.04 7.30
CA LYS A 88 -21.17 -6.13 7.31
C LYS A 88 -21.68 -7.09 6.23
N THR A 89 -22.59 -7.95 6.61
CA THR A 89 -23.32 -8.80 5.65
C THR A 89 -24.52 -8.05 5.09
N THR A 90 -24.75 -8.18 3.78
CA THR A 90 -25.87 -7.52 3.09
C THR A 90 -26.34 -8.36 1.92
N ASP A 91 -27.61 -8.23 1.55
CA ASP A 91 -28.18 -8.81 0.33
C ASP A 91 -28.12 -7.83 -0.85
N GLU A 92 -27.83 -6.55 -0.57
CA GLU A 92 -27.73 -5.50 -1.58
C GLU A 92 -26.33 -5.47 -2.22
N ASP A 93 -26.26 -4.99 -3.47
CA ASP A 93 -25.00 -4.76 -4.16
C ASP A 93 -24.37 -3.42 -3.71
N LEU A 94 -23.83 -3.41 -2.49
CA LEU A 94 -23.12 -2.26 -1.94
C LEU A 94 -21.62 -2.35 -2.21
N VAL A 95 -21.03 -1.20 -2.51
CA VAL A 95 -19.56 -1.09 -2.69
C VAL A 95 -18.92 -0.87 -1.32
N SER A 96 -17.88 -1.64 -1.02
CA SER A 96 -17.08 -1.45 0.19
C SER A 96 -16.42 -0.08 0.21
N THR A 97 -16.27 0.48 1.40
CA THR A 97 -15.62 1.77 1.66
C THR A 97 -14.38 1.56 2.53
N ASP A 98 -13.62 2.63 2.80
CA ASP A 98 -12.45 2.58 3.67
C ASP A 98 -12.77 2.16 5.11
N GLU A 99 -14.02 2.28 5.54
CA GLU A 99 -14.47 1.95 6.90
C GLU A 99 -15.30 0.67 6.97
N ILE A 100 -16.02 0.33 5.90
CA ILE A 100 -16.99 -0.78 5.88
C ILE A 100 -16.70 -1.70 4.70
N PHE A 101 -16.45 -2.96 5.02
CA PHE A 101 -16.30 -4.03 4.05
C PHE A 101 -17.60 -4.84 3.96
N TYR A 102 -18.23 -4.84 2.79
CA TYR A 102 -19.49 -5.56 2.57
C TYR A 102 -19.25 -6.96 2.03
N VAL A 103 -19.94 -7.94 2.64
CA VAL A 103 -19.93 -9.34 2.23
C VAL A 103 -21.38 -9.74 1.96
N LYS A 104 -21.65 -10.39 0.84
CA LYS A 104 -23.01 -10.87 0.55
C LYS A 104 -23.44 -11.96 1.52
N THR A 105 -24.66 -11.92 1.97
CA THR A 105 -25.25 -12.93 2.88
C THR A 105 -25.18 -14.33 2.30
N SER A 106 -25.19 -14.45 0.96
CA SER A 106 -25.03 -15.73 0.24
C SER A 106 -23.60 -16.27 0.28
N GLU A 107 -22.60 -15.46 0.62
CA GLU A 107 -21.20 -15.85 0.69
C GLU A 107 -20.89 -16.45 2.07
N ASN A 108 -20.22 -17.59 2.07
CA ASN A 108 -19.83 -18.28 3.30
C ASN A 108 -18.39 -17.92 3.76
N ALA A 109 -17.76 -16.97 3.07
CA ALA A 109 -16.38 -16.56 3.35
C ALA A 109 -16.14 -15.08 3.04
N ILE A 110 -15.22 -14.48 3.77
CA ILE A 110 -14.70 -13.14 3.54
C ILE A 110 -13.48 -13.28 2.64
N ASP A 111 -13.50 -12.69 1.45
CA ASP A 111 -12.37 -12.67 0.53
C ASP A 111 -11.55 -11.39 0.79
N LEU A 112 -10.33 -11.55 1.30
CA LEU A 112 -9.43 -10.44 1.64
C LEU A 112 -8.46 -10.09 0.51
N LYS A 113 -8.50 -10.80 -0.63
CA LYS A 113 -7.52 -10.67 -1.70
C LYS A 113 -7.39 -9.23 -2.21
N GLN A 114 -8.51 -8.62 -2.55
CA GLN A 114 -8.56 -7.25 -3.04
C GLN A 114 -8.07 -6.25 -1.97
N LEU A 115 -8.51 -6.40 -0.73
CA LEU A 115 -8.13 -5.51 0.37
C LEU A 115 -6.63 -5.59 0.68
N ILE A 116 -6.04 -6.80 0.64
CA ILE A 116 -4.60 -7.01 0.79
C ILE A 116 -3.84 -6.32 -0.34
N PHE A 117 -4.29 -6.49 -1.59
CA PHE A 117 -3.67 -5.86 -2.74
C PHE A 117 -3.67 -4.34 -2.63
N GLU A 118 -4.83 -3.75 -2.33
CA GLU A 118 -4.98 -2.29 -2.15
C GLU A 118 -4.07 -1.77 -1.03
N LEU A 119 -4.03 -2.47 0.11
CA LEU A 119 -3.19 -2.10 1.24
C LEU A 119 -1.70 -2.10 0.87
N ILE A 120 -1.24 -3.06 0.06
CA ILE A 120 0.14 -3.11 -0.43
C ILE A 120 0.40 -1.93 -1.37
N ILE A 121 -0.42 -1.74 -2.41
CA ILE A 121 -0.17 -0.74 -3.45
C ILE A 121 -0.22 0.69 -2.89
N LEU A 122 -1.18 0.99 -2.01
CA LEU A 122 -1.34 2.32 -1.42
C LEU A 122 -0.20 2.69 -0.45
N ASN A 123 0.47 1.70 0.12
CA ASN A 123 1.58 1.92 1.06
C ASN A 123 2.97 1.76 0.43
N LEU A 124 3.06 1.57 -0.88
CA LEU A 124 4.34 1.68 -1.58
C LEU A 124 4.88 3.12 -1.49
N PRO A 125 6.20 3.30 -1.32
CA PRO A 125 6.78 4.64 -1.26
C PRO A 125 6.56 5.36 -2.59
N LYS A 126 6.14 6.63 -2.52
CA LYS A 126 5.93 7.50 -3.68
C LYS A 126 7.21 7.78 -4.47
N LYS A 127 8.37 7.70 -3.82
CA LYS A 127 9.69 7.82 -4.42
C LYS A 127 10.45 6.55 -4.18
N ARG A 128 10.77 5.84 -5.24
CA ARG A 128 11.51 4.58 -5.23
C ARG A 128 12.97 4.89 -5.53
N GLN A 129 13.80 4.99 -4.52
CA GLN A 129 15.21 5.38 -4.66
C GLN A 129 16.08 4.49 -3.81
N HIS A 130 17.33 4.26 -4.25
CA HIS A 130 18.30 3.60 -3.43
C HIS A 130 18.51 4.37 -2.12
N ALA A 131 18.67 3.63 -1.02
CA ALA A 131 19.00 4.22 0.26
C ALA A 131 20.31 5.01 0.17
N LEU A 132 20.37 6.12 0.90
CA LEU A 132 21.64 6.85 1.04
C LEU A 132 22.60 6.00 1.89
N SER A 133 23.84 5.93 1.46
CA SER A 133 24.92 5.33 2.23
C SER A 133 25.19 6.14 3.50
N LYS A 134 25.89 5.57 4.48
CA LYS A 134 26.19 6.24 5.76
C LYS A 134 26.96 7.56 5.60
N ASP A 135 27.69 7.70 4.51
CA ASP A 135 28.44 8.90 4.07
C ASP A 135 27.61 9.89 3.26
N GLY A 136 26.31 9.67 3.13
CA GLY A 136 25.38 10.54 2.41
C GLY A 136 25.43 10.39 0.89
N SER A 137 26.21 9.47 0.34
CA SER A 137 26.24 9.19 -1.09
C SER A 137 25.01 8.37 -1.50
N SER A 138 24.46 8.66 -2.69
CA SER A 138 23.38 7.87 -3.26
C SER A 138 23.89 6.51 -3.72
N GLY A 139 23.13 5.45 -3.44
CA GLY A 139 23.38 4.10 -3.97
C GLY A 139 23.10 3.96 -5.47
N CYS A 140 22.57 5.02 -6.14
CA CYS A 140 22.26 5.01 -7.55
C CYS A 140 23.53 5.05 -8.44
N ASN A 141 23.40 4.60 -9.68
CA ASN A 141 24.42 4.71 -10.71
C ASN A 141 24.81 6.18 -10.92
N LYS A 142 26.11 6.48 -10.85
CA LYS A 142 26.65 7.85 -10.94
C LYS A 142 26.38 8.52 -12.28
N GLU A 143 26.50 7.78 -13.37
CA GLU A 143 26.23 8.29 -14.72
C GLU A 143 24.77 8.76 -14.87
N MET A 144 23.84 7.99 -14.30
CA MET A 144 22.42 8.35 -14.31
C MET A 144 22.12 9.58 -13.45
N ILE A 145 22.79 9.69 -12.28
CA ILE A 145 22.68 10.90 -11.44
C ILE A 145 23.16 12.14 -12.19
N GLU A 146 24.29 12.05 -12.91
CA GLU A 146 24.82 13.14 -13.70
C GLU A 146 23.86 13.54 -14.84
N LEU A 147 23.26 12.56 -15.54
CA LEU A 147 22.25 12.80 -16.57
C LEU A 147 21.01 13.49 -15.99
N VAL A 148 20.48 13.00 -14.88
CA VAL A 148 19.31 13.61 -14.21
C VAL A 148 19.63 15.06 -13.84
N ASN A 149 20.79 15.31 -13.23
CA ASN A 149 21.22 16.68 -12.84
C ASN A 149 21.40 17.61 -14.03
N LYS A 150 21.85 17.09 -15.18
CA LYS A 150 22.03 17.85 -16.42
C LYS A 150 20.70 18.30 -17.01
N TYR A 151 19.67 17.45 -16.94
CA TYR A 151 18.36 17.71 -17.55
C TYR A 151 17.32 18.23 -16.54
N THR A 152 17.62 18.22 -15.24
CA THR A 152 16.74 18.85 -14.26
C THR A 152 16.73 20.35 -14.46
N VAL A 153 15.56 20.89 -14.75
CA VAL A 153 15.35 22.33 -14.85
C VAL A 153 15.60 22.93 -13.46
N LYS A 154 16.65 23.75 -13.35
CA LYS A 154 16.84 24.57 -12.14
C LYS A 154 15.72 25.61 -12.15
N GLU A 155 14.74 25.44 -11.25
CA GLU A 155 13.74 26.45 -11.02
C GLU A 155 14.44 27.76 -10.63
N GLU A 156 14.59 28.67 -11.58
CA GLU A 156 14.81 30.07 -11.23
C GLU A 156 13.54 30.50 -10.50
N LYS A 157 13.67 30.88 -9.26
CA LYS A 157 12.58 31.47 -8.45
C LYS A 157 12.19 32.81 -9.07
N SER A 158 11.63 32.80 -10.27
CA SER A 158 10.99 33.97 -10.84
C SER A 158 9.68 34.18 -10.09
N SER A 159 9.70 35.11 -9.17
CA SER A 159 8.48 35.57 -8.53
C SER A 159 7.58 36.17 -9.59
N ASP A 160 6.42 35.59 -9.85
CA ASP A 160 5.41 36.16 -10.73
C ASP A 160 5.02 37.55 -10.22
N PRO A 161 5.22 38.64 -11.01
CA PRO A 161 4.94 39.99 -10.59
C PRO A 161 3.49 40.22 -10.10
N ARG A 162 2.55 39.39 -10.53
CA ARG A 162 1.15 39.44 -10.09
C ARG A 162 0.98 39.17 -8.57
N TRP A 163 1.93 38.45 -7.96
CA TRP A 163 1.90 38.11 -6.54
C TRP A 163 2.68 39.07 -5.64
N ASP A 164 3.32 40.09 -6.21
CA ASP A 164 4.12 41.07 -5.43
C ASP A 164 3.27 41.86 -4.44
N ALA A 165 2.00 42.06 -4.73
CA ALA A 165 1.05 42.73 -3.81
C ALA A 165 0.84 41.90 -2.53
N LEU A 166 0.88 40.56 -2.62
CA LEU A 166 0.67 39.66 -1.47
C LEU A 166 1.89 39.61 -0.54
N LYS A 167 3.09 39.88 -1.02
CA LYS A 167 4.32 39.94 -0.20
C LYS A 167 4.28 41.08 0.85
N LYS A 168 3.43 42.07 0.64
CA LYS A 168 3.26 43.21 1.54
C LYS A 168 2.27 42.95 2.67
N LEU A 169 1.53 41.86 2.64
CA LEU A 169 0.58 41.47 3.67
C LEU A 169 1.33 40.93 4.89
N LYS A 170 1.31 41.65 5.97
CA LYS A 170 1.74 41.15 7.29
C LYS A 170 0.57 40.40 7.92
N ILE A 171 0.67 39.09 7.97
CA ILE A 171 -0.25 38.26 8.76
C ILE A 171 0.08 38.52 10.23
N LYS A 172 -0.88 39.11 10.97
CA LYS A 172 -0.81 39.32 12.42
C LYS A 172 -1.16 38.05 13.15
#